data_e11e1497644e94df47e6631127e8a0c7
#
_entry.id   e11e1497644e94df47e6631127e8a0c7
#
_cell.length_a   1.000
_cell.length_b   1.000
_cell.length_c   1.000
_cell.angle_alpha   90.00
_cell.angle_beta   90.00
_cell.angle_gamma   90.00
#
_symmetry.space_group_name_H-M   'P 1'
#
loop_
_entity.id
_entity.type
_entity.pdbx_description
1 polymer ?
#
loop_
_entity_poly.entity_id
_entity_poly.type
_entity_poly.pdbx_seq_one_letter_code
_entity_poly.pdbx_strand_id
1 'polypeptide(L)'
;MASLICGSLAFDSIMSFEGRFAEQILPDQLHILNVSFLVPALRRDFGGCAGNIAYSLKQLGGTPLPMATLGQDGAEYLQRLRELGIATDHVRLLNDTYTAQAMIMTDRDNNQITAFHPGAMMQAHITRIEAHPDVKLAIISPDGRDAMLQHAEQCHAAQIPFVFDPGQGLPMFDGAELARFIEQSTWVTVNDYEGKLLTERTGWSSAEISRRVDGLIVTLGAQGCEVWQNGEMTHVPPVQAVQVVDPTGCG
;
A
#
# COMPACT_ATOMS: atom_id res chain seq x y z
N MET A 1 -22.24 4.80 -4.17
CA MET A 1 -21.34 3.92 -4.93
C MET A 1 -20.24 3.49 -3.97
N ALA A 2 -20.13 2.21 -3.69
CA ALA A 2 -19.12 1.67 -2.77
C ALA A 2 -17.88 1.23 -3.55
N SER A 3 -16.70 1.45 -2.95
CA SER A 3 -15.42 1.02 -3.49
C SER A 3 -14.79 0.00 -2.53
N LEU A 4 -14.50 -1.19 -3.04
CA LEU A 4 -13.82 -2.24 -2.31
C LEU A 4 -12.33 -1.96 -2.30
N ILE A 5 -11.70 -2.00 -1.13
CA ILE A 5 -10.29 -1.67 -0.96
C ILE A 5 -9.58 -2.90 -0.41
N CYS A 6 -8.94 -3.67 -1.29
CA CYS A 6 -8.13 -4.82 -0.94
C CYS A 6 -6.70 -4.35 -0.66
N GLY A 7 -6.21 -4.61 0.52
CA GLY A 7 -4.88 -4.18 0.93
C GLY A 7 -4.64 -4.35 2.43
N SER A 8 -3.47 -4.01 2.89
CA SER A 8 -3.06 -4.17 4.27
C SER A 8 -3.75 -3.19 5.23
N LEU A 9 -4.00 -3.66 6.44
CA LEU A 9 -4.16 -2.86 7.65
C LEU A 9 -2.95 -3.13 8.54
N ALA A 10 -2.27 -2.10 8.99
CA ALA A 10 -1.03 -2.22 9.75
C ALA A 10 -0.95 -1.19 10.88
N PHE A 11 -0.08 -1.44 11.83
CA PHE A 11 0.35 -0.44 12.80
C PHE A 11 1.75 0.05 12.46
N ASP A 12 1.98 1.35 12.58
CA ASP A 12 3.29 1.96 12.46
C ASP A 12 3.78 2.40 13.82
N SER A 13 4.78 1.67 14.37
CA SER A 13 5.45 2.01 15.62
C SER A 13 6.67 2.86 15.31
N ILE A 14 6.56 4.16 15.55
CA ILE A 14 7.57 5.16 15.20
C ILE A 14 8.33 5.56 16.46
N MET A 15 9.64 5.34 16.41
CA MET A 15 10.59 5.60 17.49
C MET A 15 11.59 6.65 17.07
N SER A 16 11.86 7.62 17.92
CA SER A 16 12.88 8.65 17.69
C SER A 16 14.10 8.38 18.57
N PHE A 17 15.23 8.15 17.92
CA PHE A 17 16.53 8.05 18.58
C PHE A 17 17.22 9.41 18.56
N GLU A 18 17.58 9.94 19.74
CA GLU A 18 18.17 11.27 19.87
C GLU A 18 19.66 11.35 19.51
N GLY A 19 20.29 10.23 19.18
CA GLY A 19 21.68 10.14 18.68
C GLY A 19 21.73 9.91 17.18
N ARG A 20 22.89 9.45 16.70
CA ARG A 20 23.14 9.04 15.33
C ARG A 20 23.44 7.55 15.27
N PHE A 21 22.89 6.82 14.33
CA PHE A 21 23.21 5.39 14.16
C PHE A 21 24.70 5.19 13.88
N ALA A 22 25.31 6.07 13.10
CA ALA A 22 26.73 6.02 12.78
C ALA A 22 27.66 6.10 14.01
N GLU A 23 27.19 6.65 15.12
CA GLU A 23 27.95 6.72 16.38
C GLU A 23 27.83 5.44 17.22
N GLN A 24 26.80 4.61 16.95
CA GLN A 24 26.50 3.40 17.70
C GLN A 24 26.88 2.11 16.93
N ILE A 25 26.85 2.18 15.60
CA ILE A 25 27.15 1.05 14.71
C ILE A 25 28.58 1.20 14.21
N LEU A 26 29.47 0.33 14.67
CA LEU A 26 30.87 0.33 14.27
C LEU A 26 31.02 -0.45 12.95
N PRO A 27 31.43 0.20 11.84
CA PRO A 27 31.52 -0.44 10.53
C PRO A 27 32.42 -1.68 10.51
N ASP A 28 33.50 -1.66 11.26
CA ASP A 28 34.49 -2.74 11.32
C ASP A 28 34.03 -3.94 12.17
N GLN A 29 32.91 -3.84 12.89
CA GLN A 29 32.35 -4.85 13.78
C GLN A 29 30.95 -5.34 13.38
N LEU A 30 30.52 -5.11 12.15
CA LEU A 30 29.19 -5.53 11.66
C LEU A 30 28.96 -7.05 11.77
N HIS A 31 30.02 -7.86 11.79
CA HIS A 31 29.95 -9.31 11.95
C HIS A 31 29.55 -9.77 13.36
N ILE A 32 29.60 -8.87 14.36
CA ILE A 32 29.23 -9.14 15.77
C ILE A 32 28.28 -8.01 16.25
N LEU A 33 27.35 -7.59 15.40
CA LEU A 33 26.49 -6.46 15.72
C LEU A 33 25.57 -6.79 16.91
N ASN A 34 25.76 -6.08 18.02
CA ASN A 34 24.90 -6.11 19.19
C ASN A 34 24.72 -4.66 19.67
N VAL A 35 23.67 -4.00 19.20
CA VAL A 35 23.41 -2.58 19.48
C VAL A 35 22.07 -2.44 20.16
N SER A 36 22.00 -1.59 21.18
CA SER A 36 20.78 -1.22 21.88
C SER A 36 20.58 0.30 21.79
N PHE A 37 19.41 0.71 21.35
CA PHE A 37 19.06 2.13 21.23
C PHE A 37 18.06 2.49 22.33
N LEU A 38 18.39 3.52 23.12
CA LEU A 38 17.43 4.12 24.02
C LEU A 38 16.58 5.13 23.23
N VAL A 39 15.29 4.82 23.11
CA VAL A 39 14.34 5.68 22.39
C VAL A 39 13.33 6.27 23.40
N PRO A 40 13.43 7.57 23.71
CA PRO A 40 12.57 8.20 24.72
C PRO A 40 11.14 8.42 24.25
N ALA A 41 10.89 8.41 22.94
CA ALA A 41 9.58 8.60 22.35
C ALA A 41 9.18 7.41 21.48
N LEU A 42 7.97 6.92 21.71
CA LEU A 42 7.29 5.90 20.89
C LEU A 42 5.89 6.41 20.54
N ARG A 43 5.57 6.43 19.26
CA ARG A 43 4.23 6.68 18.74
C ARG A 43 3.75 5.44 17.98
N ARG A 44 2.48 5.10 18.14
CA ARG A 44 1.83 4.04 17.38
C ARG A 44 0.70 4.65 16.56
N ASP A 45 0.79 4.53 15.25
CA ASP A 45 -0.17 5.08 14.31
C ASP A 45 -0.91 3.95 13.57
N PHE A 46 -2.09 4.29 13.05
CA PHE A 46 -2.84 3.40 12.16
C PHE A 46 -2.33 3.58 10.74
N GLY A 47 -1.79 2.52 10.16
CA GLY A 47 -1.18 2.47 8.84
C GLY A 47 -1.77 1.38 7.96
N GLY A 48 -1.04 1.02 6.92
CA GLY A 48 -1.45 0.06 5.92
C GLY A 48 -2.23 0.69 4.76
N CYS A 49 -2.03 0.14 3.56
CA CYS A 49 -2.55 0.74 2.33
C CYS A 49 -4.07 0.83 2.32
N ALA A 50 -4.78 -0.26 2.68
CA ALA A 50 -6.24 -0.22 2.71
C ALA A 50 -6.79 0.75 3.75
N GLY A 51 -6.14 0.89 4.90
CA GLY A 51 -6.54 1.83 5.93
C GLY A 51 -6.45 3.28 5.47
N ASN A 52 -5.32 3.65 4.89
CA ASN A 52 -5.06 5.00 4.40
C ASN A 52 -5.95 5.37 3.22
N ILE A 53 -6.14 4.45 2.26
CA ILE A 53 -7.04 4.65 1.10
C ILE A 53 -8.49 4.80 1.58
N ALA A 54 -8.93 3.93 2.51
CA ALA A 54 -10.28 4.00 3.05
C ALA A 54 -10.53 5.32 3.80
N TYR A 55 -9.57 5.76 4.59
CA TYR A 55 -9.63 7.05 5.26
C TYR A 55 -9.76 8.21 4.27
N SER A 56 -8.86 8.27 3.28
CA SER A 56 -8.84 9.32 2.27
C SER A 56 -10.14 9.35 1.44
N LEU A 57 -10.61 8.19 1.00
CA LEU A 57 -11.87 8.07 0.26
C LEU A 57 -13.07 8.53 1.10
N LYS A 58 -13.07 8.19 2.40
CA LYS A 58 -14.12 8.66 3.33
C LYS A 58 -14.13 10.18 3.47
N GLN A 59 -12.95 10.81 3.61
CA GLN A 59 -12.83 12.27 3.70
C GLN A 59 -13.31 12.97 2.42
N LEU A 60 -13.17 12.33 1.27
CA LEU A 60 -13.69 12.81 -0.01
C LEU A 60 -15.20 12.53 -0.23
N GLY A 61 -15.90 12.00 0.79
CA GLY A 61 -17.34 11.71 0.74
C GLY A 61 -17.69 10.39 0.06
N GLY A 62 -16.71 9.54 -0.22
CA GLY A 62 -16.92 8.20 -0.77
C GLY A 62 -17.37 7.17 0.26
N THR A 63 -17.66 5.96 -0.20
CA THR A 63 -18.07 4.82 0.62
C THR A 63 -17.02 3.72 0.52
N PRO A 64 -15.96 3.74 1.35
CA PRO A 64 -14.94 2.72 1.36
C PRO A 64 -15.42 1.44 2.05
N LEU A 65 -15.06 0.30 1.47
CA LEU A 65 -15.24 -1.04 2.02
C LEU A 65 -13.86 -1.72 2.11
N PRO A 66 -13.09 -1.53 3.19
CA PRO A 66 -11.79 -2.19 3.31
C PRO A 66 -11.97 -3.70 3.45
N MET A 67 -11.25 -4.46 2.61
CA MET A 67 -11.12 -5.91 2.66
C MET A 67 -9.70 -6.26 3.07
N ALA A 68 -9.54 -6.72 4.30
CA ALA A 68 -8.24 -6.88 4.92
C ALA A 68 -8.29 -7.87 6.09
N THR A 69 -7.11 -8.15 6.65
CA THR A 69 -6.97 -8.95 7.86
C THR A 69 -6.26 -8.17 8.96
N LEU A 70 -6.68 -8.40 10.19
CA LEU A 70 -6.05 -7.93 11.42
C LEU A 70 -5.71 -9.13 12.30
N GLY A 71 -4.71 -9.00 13.14
CA GLY A 71 -4.36 -10.00 14.13
C GLY A 71 -5.14 -9.85 15.44
N GLN A 72 -4.73 -10.63 16.46
CA GLN A 72 -5.33 -10.64 17.79
C GLN A 72 -5.31 -9.27 18.50
N ASP A 73 -4.41 -8.38 18.10
CA ASP A 73 -4.29 -7.00 18.59
C ASP A 73 -5.08 -5.98 17.75
N GLY A 74 -5.86 -6.43 16.76
CA GLY A 74 -6.54 -5.59 15.79
C GLY A 74 -7.83 -4.92 16.26
N ALA A 75 -8.30 -5.19 17.50
CA ALA A 75 -9.57 -4.66 18.01
C ALA A 75 -9.60 -3.12 18.03
N GLU A 76 -8.50 -2.48 18.39
CA GLU A 76 -8.35 -1.02 18.39
C GLU A 76 -8.47 -0.46 16.96
N TYR A 77 -7.91 -1.14 15.96
CA TYR A 77 -8.02 -0.73 14.56
C TYR A 77 -9.48 -0.81 14.07
N LEU A 78 -10.18 -1.90 14.38
CA LEU A 78 -11.61 -2.03 14.05
C LEU A 78 -12.44 -0.92 14.70
N GLN A 79 -12.17 -0.59 15.96
CA GLN A 79 -12.84 0.50 16.65
C GLN A 79 -12.58 1.83 15.92
N ARG A 80 -11.34 2.12 15.55
CA ARG A 80 -10.97 3.32 14.79
C ARG A 80 -11.72 3.44 13.48
N LEU A 81 -11.83 2.37 12.69
CA LEU A 81 -12.59 2.38 11.44
C LEU A 81 -14.07 2.71 11.67
N ARG A 82 -14.68 2.10 12.70
CA ARG A 82 -16.09 2.36 13.07
C ARG A 82 -16.32 3.81 13.50
N GLU A 83 -15.42 4.38 14.30
CA GLU A 83 -15.46 5.79 14.71
C GLU A 83 -15.40 6.75 13.52
N LEU A 84 -14.66 6.38 12.47
CA LEU A 84 -14.60 7.11 11.20
C LEU A 84 -15.84 6.87 10.30
N GLY A 85 -16.76 6.00 10.70
CA GLY A 85 -17.92 5.60 9.90
C GLY A 85 -17.53 4.79 8.66
N ILE A 86 -16.44 4.03 8.75
CA ILE A 86 -15.97 3.10 7.71
C ILE A 86 -16.47 1.70 8.07
N ALA A 87 -17.11 1.01 7.12
CA ALA A 87 -17.61 -0.34 7.30
C ALA A 87 -16.46 -1.34 7.58
N THR A 88 -16.72 -2.34 8.42
CA THR A 88 -15.72 -3.34 8.81
C THR A 88 -16.14 -4.77 8.46
N ASP A 89 -17.19 -4.94 7.65
CA ASP A 89 -17.80 -6.24 7.34
C ASP A 89 -16.85 -7.18 6.59
N HIS A 90 -15.93 -6.61 5.81
CA HIS A 90 -14.92 -7.36 5.04
C HIS A 90 -13.56 -7.42 5.73
N VAL A 91 -13.44 -6.95 6.97
CA VAL A 91 -12.22 -7.07 7.76
C VAL A 91 -12.30 -8.31 8.65
N ARG A 92 -11.30 -9.20 8.56
CA ARG A 92 -11.23 -10.44 9.34
C ARG A 92 -10.21 -10.31 10.46
N LEU A 93 -10.62 -10.70 11.67
CA LEU A 93 -9.73 -10.84 12.83
C LEU A 93 -9.21 -12.28 12.90
N LEU A 94 -7.89 -12.42 13.02
CA LEU A 94 -7.17 -13.68 13.19
C LEU A 94 -6.61 -13.75 14.61
N ASN A 95 -6.87 -14.85 15.32
CA ASN A 95 -6.51 -14.98 16.73
C ASN A 95 -5.13 -15.64 16.95
N ASP A 96 -4.49 -16.11 15.90
CA ASP A 96 -3.25 -16.90 15.92
C ASP A 96 -2.02 -16.10 15.46
N THR A 97 -2.21 -14.84 15.12
CA THR A 97 -1.13 -13.95 14.66
C THR A 97 -1.36 -12.51 15.15
N TYR A 98 -0.35 -11.65 14.97
CA TYR A 98 -0.47 -10.21 15.18
C TYR A 98 -0.84 -9.49 13.88
N THR A 99 -1.40 -8.29 14.01
CA THR A 99 -1.59 -7.37 12.89
C THR A 99 -0.24 -7.03 12.25
N ALA A 100 -0.24 -6.75 10.94
CA ALA A 100 0.95 -6.24 10.27
C ALA A 100 1.48 -5.00 10.99
N GLN A 101 2.81 -4.91 11.13
CA GLN A 101 3.45 -3.83 11.89
C GLN A 101 4.77 -3.41 11.29
N ALA A 102 4.93 -2.11 11.04
CA ALA A 102 6.22 -1.49 10.79
C ALA A 102 6.78 -0.92 12.11
N MET A 103 7.99 -1.32 12.46
CA MET A 103 8.76 -0.79 13.60
C MET A 103 9.85 0.10 13.01
N ILE A 104 9.63 1.39 13.06
CA ILE A 104 10.45 2.40 12.40
C ILE A 104 11.22 3.19 13.46
N MET A 105 12.53 3.15 13.37
CA MET A 105 13.40 3.98 14.22
C MET A 105 14.14 4.99 13.35
N THR A 106 14.05 6.27 13.73
CA THR A 106 14.65 7.39 13.01
C THR A 106 15.68 8.07 13.92
N ASP A 107 16.88 8.35 13.40
CA ASP A 107 17.92 9.07 14.08
C ASP A 107 17.87 10.60 13.80
N ARG A 108 18.80 11.36 14.38
CA ARG A 108 18.89 12.83 14.19
C ARG A 108 19.14 13.28 12.75
N ASP A 109 19.77 12.43 11.95
CA ASP A 109 20.10 12.72 10.55
C ASP A 109 19.02 12.21 9.59
N ASN A 110 17.84 11.80 10.12
CA ASN A 110 16.73 11.19 9.39
C ASN A 110 17.06 9.85 8.73
N ASN A 111 18.12 9.15 9.19
CA ASN A 111 18.32 7.76 8.79
C ASN A 111 17.29 6.87 9.49
N GLN A 112 16.82 5.84 8.79
CA GLN A 112 15.82 4.93 9.32
C GLN A 112 16.31 3.48 9.34
N ILE A 113 15.98 2.81 10.42
CA ILE A 113 16.04 1.34 10.53
C ILE A 113 14.60 0.87 10.70
N THR A 114 14.12 0.04 9.77
CA THR A 114 12.76 -0.48 9.78
C THR A 114 12.77 -1.99 9.85
N ALA A 115 12.04 -2.54 10.82
CA ALA A 115 11.65 -3.95 10.84
C ALA A 115 10.17 -4.05 10.50
N PHE A 116 9.81 -4.85 9.50
CA PHE A 116 8.43 -5.08 9.11
C PHE A 116 8.00 -6.50 9.45
N HIS A 117 6.94 -6.61 10.26
CA HIS A 117 6.27 -7.87 10.57
C HIS A 117 4.96 -7.93 9.75
N PRO A 118 4.84 -8.82 8.76
CA PRO A 118 3.64 -8.87 7.92
C PRO A 118 2.41 -9.46 8.63
N GLY A 119 2.59 -10.35 9.60
CA GLY A 119 1.53 -10.90 10.44
C GLY A 119 0.29 -11.36 9.66
N ALA A 120 -0.88 -10.92 10.11
CA ALA A 120 -2.17 -11.28 9.55
C ALA A 120 -2.30 -10.97 8.04
N MET A 121 -1.58 -9.98 7.52
CA MET A 121 -1.54 -9.61 6.11
C MET A 121 -1.20 -10.81 5.21
N MET A 122 -0.33 -11.71 5.66
CA MET A 122 0.03 -12.92 4.89
C MET A 122 -1.13 -13.89 4.68
N GLN A 123 -2.19 -13.77 5.47
CA GLN A 123 -3.39 -14.61 5.37
C GLN A 123 -4.58 -13.86 4.73
N ALA A 124 -4.38 -12.69 4.14
CA ALA A 124 -5.45 -11.88 3.56
C ALA A 124 -6.23 -12.60 2.44
N HIS A 125 -5.64 -13.62 1.82
CA HIS A 125 -6.29 -14.48 0.82
C HIS A 125 -7.50 -15.27 1.35
N ILE A 126 -7.70 -15.35 2.68
CA ILE A 126 -8.90 -15.96 3.26
C ILE A 126 -10.16 -15.10 3.05
N THR A 127 -9.97 -13.79 2.84
CA THR A 127 -11.05 -12.91 2.41
C THR A 127 -11.33 -13.14 0.93
N ARG A 128 -12.60 -13.11 0.54
CA ARG A 128 -13.00 -13.38 -0.84
C ARG A 128 -13.91 -12.28 -1.35
N ILE A 129 -13.68 -11.89 -2.59
CA ILE A 129 -14.56 -10.99 -3.31
C ILE A 129 -15.73 -11.79 -3.82
N GLU A 130 -16.88 -11.58 -3.19
CA GLU A 130 -18.15 -12.08 -3.67
C GLU A 130 -18.83 -10.97 -4.47
N ALA A 131 -19.65 -11.34 -5.46
CA ALA A 131 -20.42 -10.39 -6.22
C ALA A 131 -21.32 -9.57 -5.27
N HIS A 132 -20.97 -8.32 -5.05
CA HIS A 132 -21.73 -7.41 -4.20
C HIS A 132 -22.36 -6.32 -5.09
N PRO A 133 -23.70 -6.21 -5.11
CA PRO A 133 -24.39 -5.36 -6.09
C PRO A 133 -24.02 -3.87 -5.97
N ASP A 134 -23.56 -3.43 -4.79
CA ASP A 134 -23.20 -2.04 -4.53
C ASP A 134 -21.72 -1.71 -4.83
N VAL A 135 -20.86 -2.74 -5.01
CA VAL A 135 -19.45 -2.54 -5.39
C VAL A 135 -19.38 -2.23 -6.87
N LYS A 136 -18.86 -1.05 -7.21
CA LYS A 136 -18.70 -0.59 -8.60
C LYS A 136 -17.25 -0.43 -9.01
N LEU A 137 -16.34 -0.43 -8.06
CA LEU A 137 -14.91 -0.31 -8.26
C LEU A 137 -14.18 -1.05 -7.13
N ALA A 138 -13.09 -1.69 -7.45
CA ALA A 138 -12.14 -2.19 -6.45
C ALA A 138 -10.77 -1.53 -6.63
N ILE A 139 -9.95 -1.59 -5.60
CA ILE A 139 -8.51 -1.33 -5.69
C ILE A 139 -7.78 -2.52 -5.09
N ILE A 140 -6.78 -3.02 -5.81
CA ILE A 140 -5.85 -4.04 -5.33
C ILE A 140 -4.54 -3.34 -5.02
N SER A 141 -4.33 -3.08 -3.73
CA SER A 141 -3.17 -2.39 -3.18
C SER A 141 -2.27 -3.36 -2.40
N PRO A 142 -1.07 -2.96 -1.96
CA PRO A 142 -0.12 -3.85 -1.28
C PRO A 142 -0.72 -4.63 -0.13
N ASP A 143 -0.61 -5.97 -0.25
CA ASP A 143 -1.09 -6.96 0.70
C ASP A 143 -0.25 -8.25 0.61
N GLY A 144 -0.65 -9.31 1.28
CA GLY A 144 -0.07 -10.63 1.08
C GLY A 144 -0.14 -11.06 -0.40
N ARG A 145 0.96 -11.62 -0.90
CA ARG A 145 1.11 -11.97 -2.32
C ARG A 145 -0.08 -12.76 -2.88
N ASP A 146 -0.47 -13.81 -2.17
CA ASP A 146 -1.56 -14.70 -2.60
C ASP A 146 -2.91 -13.98 -2.61
N ALA A 147 -3.11 -13.05 -1.68
CA ALA A 147 -4.31 -12.24 -1.63
C ALA A 147 -4.40 -11.32 -2.85
N MET A 148 -3.32 -10.61 -3.19
CA MET A 148 -3.30 -9.73 -4.35
C MET A 148 -3.64 -10.49 -5.64
N LEU A 149 -3.01 -11.66 -5.87
CA LEU A 149 -3.30 -12.50 -7.03
C LEU A 149 -4.77 -12.95 -7.06
N GLN A 150 -5.26 -13.53 -5.97
CA GLN A 150 -6.61 -14.06 -5.90
C GLN A 150 -7.69 -12.98 -5.99
N HIS A 151 -7.49 -11.83 -5.34
CA HIS A 151 -8.45 -10.73 -5.40
C HIS A 151 -8.53 -10.11 -6.80
N ALA A 152 -7.41 -9.99 -7.52
CA ALA A 152 -7.42 -9.54 -8.91
C ALA A 152 -8.18 -10.53 -9.82
N GLU A 153 -7.92 -11.83 -9.69
CA GLU A 153 -8.64 -12.87 -10.41
C GLU A 153 -10.15 -12.87 -10.10
N GLN A 154 -10.52 -12.68 -8.83
CA GLN A 154 -11.92 -12.61 -8.39
C GLN A 154 -12.62 -11.36 -8.93
N CYS A 155 -11.97 -10.19 -8.91
CA CYS A 155 -12.50 -8.97 -9.52
C CYS A 155 -12.75 -9.18 -11.02
N HIS A 156 -11.77 -9.71 -11.72
CA HIS A 156 -11.86 -9.98 -13.15
C HIS A 156 -13.00 -10.96 -13.47
N ALA A 157 -13.10 -12.07 -12.75
CA ALA A 157 -14.16 -13.07 -12.91
C ALA A 157 -15.56 -12.52 -12.60
N ALA A 158 -15.68 -11.64 -11.60
CA ALA A 158 -16.92 -10.97 -11.22
C ALA A 158 -17.25 -9.75 -12.08
N GLN A 159 -16.40 -9.40 -13.05
CA GLN A 159 -16.51 -8.20 -13.88
C GLN A 159 -16.58 -6.89 -13.04
N ILE A 160 -15.87 -6.85 -11.93
CA ILE A 160 -15.72 -5.65 -11.11
C ILE A 160 -14.49 -4.90 -11.62
N PRO A 161 -14.65 -3.68 -12.17
CA PRO A 161 -13.51 -2.85 -12.54
C PRO A 161 -12.59 -2.61 -11.36
N PHE A 162 -11.26 -2.68 -11.57
CA PHE A 162 -10.35 -2.41 -10.47
C PHE A 162 -9.10 -1.64 -10.89
N VAL A 163 -8.58 -0.89 -9.93
CA VAL A 163 -7.27 -0.24 -9.99
C VAL A 163 -6.24 -1.19 -9.42
N PHE A 164 -5.17 -1.45 -10.15
CA PHE A 164 -3.99 -2.17 -9.67
C PHE A 164 -2.94 -1.19 -9.18
N ASP A 165 -2.65 -1.23 -7.90
CA ASP A 165 -1.60 -0.46 -7.23
C ASP A 165 -0.63 -1.45 -6.56
N PRO A 166 0.42 -1.90 -7.26
CA PRO A 166 1.36 -2.85 -6.68
C PRO A 166 2.16 -2.25 -5.52
N GLY A 167 2.43 -0.95 -5.55
CA GLY A 167 3.20 -0.24 -4.56
C GLY A 167 4.49 -0.99 -4.20
N GLN A 168 4.85 -0.98 -2.93
CA GLN A 168 6.01 -1.71 -2.40
C GLN A 168 5.90 -3.25 -2.52
N GLY A 169 4.76 -3.79 -2.89
CA GLY A 169 4.56 -5.22 -3.18
C GLY A 169 5.07 -5.66 -4.55
N LEU A 170 5.34 -4.73 -5.46
CA LEU A 170 5.75 -5.02 -6.83
C LEU A 170 6.93 -6.02 -6.93
N PRO A 171 7.97 -5.95 -6.08
CA PRO A 171 9.07 -6.91 -6.12
C PRO A 171 8.69 -8.38 -5.89
N MET A 172 7.54 -8.66 -5.29
CA MET A 172 7.06 -10.02 -5.02
C MET A 172 6.60 -10.78 -6.28
N PHE A 173 6.37 -10.08 -7.40
CA PHE A 173 5.78 -10.63 -8.61
C PHE A 173 6.80 -10.73 -9.74
N ASP A 174 6.71 -11.79 -10.53
CA ASP A 174 7.47 -11.91 -11.77
C ASP A 174 6.78 -11.17 -12.94
N GLY A 175 7.46 -11.13 -14.09
CA GLY A 175 6.94 -10.40 -15.25
C GLY A 175 5.63 -10.96 -15.81
N ALA A 176 5.43 -12.28 -15.74
CA ALA A 176 4.20 -12.92 -16.21
C ALA A 176 3.01 -12.62 -15.29
N GLU A 177 3.24 -12.59 -13.98
CA GLU A 177 2.23 -12.22 -12.99
C GLU A 177 1.84 -10.76 -13.12
N LEU A 178 2.83 -9.86 -13.29
CA LEU A 178 2.58 -8.43 -13.52
C LEU A 178 1.81 -8.19 -14.81
N ALA A 179 2.17 -8.89 -15.89
CA ALA A 179 1.43 -8.84 -17.14
C ALA A 179 -0.04 -9.27 -16.95
N ARG A 180 -0.30 -10.33 -16.19
CA ARG A 180 -1.66 -10.78 -15.86
C ARG A 180 -2.42 -9.73 -15.05
N PHE A 181 -1.82 -9.10 -14.04
CA PHE A 181 -2.46 -8.01 -13.30
C PHE A 181 -2.87 -6.87 -14.23
N ILE A 182 -1.98 -6.44 -15.12
CA ILE A 182 -2.27 -5.38 -16.09
C ILE A 182 -3.44 -5.77 -16.98
N GLU A 183 -3.43 -6.97 -17.57
CA GLU A 183 -4.49 -7.44 -18.48
C GLU A 183 -5.85 -7.62 -17.80
N GLN A 184 -5.88 -7.85 -16.49
CA GLN A 184 -7.11 -7.99 -15.70
C GLN A 184 -7.62 -6.65 -15.15
N SER A 185 -6.75 -5.67 -14.98
CA SER A 185 -7.09 -4.39 -14.35
C SER A 185 -7.72 -3.40 -15.33
N THR A 186 -8.47 -2.46 -14.78
CA THR A 186 -9.02 -1.33 -15.53
C THR A 186 -8.04 -0.16 -15.53
N TRP A 187 -7.37 0.09 -14.40
CA TRP A 187 -6.37 1.12 -14.23
C TRP A 187 -5.16 0.58 -13.50
N VAL A 188 -3.99 1.11 -13.83
CA VAL A 188 -2.75 0.87 -13.10
C VAL A 188 -2.23 2.18 -12.53
N THR A 189 -1.82 2.18 -11.25
CA THR A 189 -1.17 3.33 -10.62
C THR A 189 0.14 2.90 -9.99
N VAL A 190 1.20 3.65 -10.25
CA VAL A 190 2.57 3.38 -9.77
C VAL A 190 3.31 4.71 -9.57
N ASN A 191 4.37 4.70 -8.77
CA ASN A 191 5.32 5.80 -8.78
C ASN A 191 6.37 5.62 -9.92
N ASP A 192 7.28 6.57 -10.08
CA ASP A 192 8.29 6.56 -11.14
C ASP A 192 9.25 5.37 -11.05
N TYR A 193 9.64 4.97 -9.83
CA TYR A 193 10.48 3.80 -9.60
C TYR A 193 9.74 2.48 -9.91
N GLU A 194 8.52 2.35 -9.38
CA GLU A 194 7.65 1.21 -9.64
C GLU A 194 7.31 1.09 -11.13
N GLY A 195 7.05 2.21 -11.79
CA GLY A 195 6.81 2.26 -13.24
C GLY A 195 7.99 1.73 -14.05
N LYS A 196 9.22 2.10 -13.71
CA LYS A 196 10.44 1.53 -14.33
C LYS A 196 10.53 0.04 -14.10
N LEU A 197 10.36 -0.42 -12.86
CA LEU A 197 10.44 -1.84 -12.54
C LEU A 197 9.34 -2.64 -13.23
N LEU A 198 8.13 -2.08 -13.36
CA LEU A 198 7.02 -2.68 -14.08
C LEU A 198 7.36 -2.86 -15.58
N THR A 199 7.92 -1.83 -16.23
CA THR A 199 8.34 -1.90 -17.63
C THR A 199 9.49 -2.87 -17.84
N GLU A 200 10.48 -2.91 -16.95
CA GLU A 200 11.59 -3.85 -17.00
C GLU A 200 11.12 -5.31 -16.90
N ARG A 201 10.23 -5.61 -15.97
CA ARG A 201 9.76 -6.99 -15.73
C ARG A 201 8.79 -7.50 -16.78
N THR A 202 7.88 -6.63 -17.25
CA THR A 202 6.91 -7.02 -18.29
C THR A 202 7.48 -6.96 -19.71
N GLY A 203 8.52 -6.17 -19.92
CA GLY A 203 9.02 -5.84 -21.25
C GLY A 203 8.12 -4.87 -22.02
N TRP A 204 7.10 -4.29 -21.38
CA TRP A 204 6.17 -3.35 -22.00
C TRP A 204 6.50 -1.91 -21.60
N SER A 205 6.55 -1.01 -22.56
CA SER A 205 6.62 0.42 -22.29
C SER A 205 5.32 0.96 -21.66
N SER A 206 5.37 2.13 -21.04
CA SER A 206 4.18 2.79 -20.49
C SER A 206 3.08 2.98 -21.55
N ALA A 207 3.46 3.30 -22.78
CA ALA A 207 2.53 3.39 -23.91
C ALA A 207 1.89 2.04 -24.26
N GLU A 208 2.63 0.93 -24.18
CA GLU A 208 2.08 -0.41 -24.43
C GLU A 208 1.19 -0.89 -23.29
N ILE A 209 1.53 -0.57 -22.03
CA ILE A 209 0.69 -0.85 -20.87
C ILE A 209 -0.63 -0.10 -21.01
N SER A 210 -0.60 1.20 -21.33
CA SER A 210 -1.81 2.04 -21.43
C SER A 210 -2.76 1.69 -22.59
N ARG A 211 -2.31 0.82 -23.53
CA ARG A 211 -3.20 0.24 -24.55
C ARG A 211 -3.92 -1.03 -24.09
N ARG A 212 -3.53 -1.57 -22.94
CA ARG A 212 -4.11 -2.80 -22.34
C ARG A 212 -5.09 -2.49 -21.21
N VAL A 213 -5.05 -1.27 -20.69
CA VAL A 213 -5.89 -0.77 -19.61
C VAL A 213 -6.56 0.54 -20.03
N ASP A 214 -7.57 1.00 -19.33
CA ASP A 214 -8.21 2.31 -19.59
C ASP A 214 -7.25 3.46 -19.25
N GLY A 215 -6.29 3.25 -18.35
CA GLY A 215 -5.25 4.21 -18.07
C GLY A 215 -4.17 3.70 -17.11
N LEU A 216 -2.96 4.27 -17.31
CA LEU A 216 -1.82 4.12 -16.41
C LEU A 216 -1.50 5.49 -15.83
N ILE A 217 -1.41 5.56 -14.51
CA ILE A 217 -0.99 6.78 -13.78
C ILE A 217 0.40 6.52 -13.20
N VAL A 218 1.34 7.40 -13.52
CA VAL A 218 2.69 7.36 -12.94
C VAL A 218 2.91 8.63 -12.12
N THR A 219 3.00 8.50 -10.80
CA THR A 219 3.28 9.65 -9.91
C THR A 219 4.77 9.99 -9.93
N LEU A 220 5.09 11.29 -9.92
CA LEU A 220 6.44 11.84 -10.06
C LEU A 220 6.81 12.73 -8.86
N GLY A 221 6.19 12.49 -7.71
CA GLY A 221 6.38 13.29 -6.50
C GLY A 221 6.09 14.77 -6.75
N ALA A 222 7.07 15.64 -6.45
CA ALA A 222 6.92 17.08 -6.62
C ALA A 222 6.75 17.55 -8.08
N GLN A 223 6.86 16.66 -9.06
CA GLN A 223 6.67 16.97 -10.48
C GLN A 223 5.24 16.65 -10.98
N GLY A 224 4.35 16.17 -10.10
CA GLY A 224 2.98 15.81 -10.47
C GLY A 224 2.85 14.38 -10.94
N CYS A 225 2.12 14.13 -12.03
CA CYS A 225 1.97 12.78 -12.57
C CYS A 225 1.82 12.77 -14.09
N GLU A 226 2.09 11.61 -14.67
CA GLU A 226 1.77 11.26 -16.04
C GLU A 226 0.52 10.40 -16.07
N VAL A 227 -0.43 10.74 -16.92
CA VAL A 227 -1.60 9.93 -17.22
C VAL A 227 -1.49 9.43 -18.66
N TRP A 228 -1.36 8.12 -18.81
CA TRP A 228 -1.21 7.45 -20.09
C TRP A 228 -2.53 6.75 -20.47
N GLN A 229 -3.06 7.06 -21.64
CA GLN A 229 -4.26 6.43 -22.18
C GLN A 229 -4.08 6.16 -23.68
N ASN A 230 -4.40 4.97 -24.14
CA ASN A 230 -4.28 4.57 -25.56
C ASN A 230 -2.90 4.82 -26.18
N GLY A 231 -1.84 4.82 -25.39
CA GLY A 231 -0.46 5.08 -25.82
C GLY A 231 -0.06 6.56 -25.82
N GLU A 232 -0.96 7.46 -25.46
CA GLU A 232 -0.70 8.90 -25.37
C GLU A 232 -0.51 9.32 -23.91
N MET A 233 0.39 10.26 -23.66
CA MET A 233 0.72 10.76 -22.34
C MET A 233 0.20 12.20 -22.16
N THR A 234 -0.46 12.42 -21.03
CA THR A 234 -0.81 13.77 -20.55
C THR A 234 -0.10 14.00 -19.21
N HIS A 235 0.68 15.06 -19.12
CA HIS A 235 1.27 15.48 -17.86
C HIS A 235 0.30 16.31 -17.05
N VAL A 236 0.12 15.95 -15.78
CA VAL A 236 -0.69 16.70 -14.81
C VAL A 236 0.26 17.34 -13.80
N PRO A 237 0.40 18.67 -13.79
CA PRO A 237 1.30 19.35 -12.87
C PRO A 237 0.83 19.22 -11.41
N PRO A 238 1.73 19.29 -10.44
CA PRO A 238 1.37 19.24 -9.03
C PRO A 238 0.65 20.51 -8.60
N VAL A 239 -0.20 20.41 -7.59
CA VAL A 239 -0.70 21.58 -6.87
C VAL A 239 0.39 22.04 -5.90
N GLN A 240 0.78 23.31 -5.96
CA GLN A 240 1.80 23.85 -5.07
C GLN A 240 1.30 23.84 -3.63
N ALA A 241 2.02 23.13 -2.77
CA ALA A 241 1.72 23.13 -1.34
C ALA A 241 2.00 24.50 -0.71
N VAL A 242 1.09 24.96 0.14
CA VAL A 242 1.31 26.20 0.93
C VAL A 242 2.41 26.00 1.95
N GLN A 243 2.48 24.82 2.53
CA GLN A 243 3.50 24.39 3.48
C GLN A 243 3.65 22.86 3.39
N VAL A 244 4.88 22.38 3.37
CA VAL A 244 5.17 20.95 3.52
C VAL A 244 5.31 20.65 5.01
N VAL A 245 4.37 19.86 5.54
CA VAL A 245 4.36 19.44 6.96
C VAL A 245 4.87 18.01 7.07
N ASP A 246 4.29 17.09 6.29
CA ASP A 246 4.66 15.69 6.23
C ASP A 246 4.39 15.18 4.81
N PRO A 247 5.40 14.75 4.05
CA PRO A 247 5.23 14.25 2.69
C PRO A 247 4.79 12.78 2.62
N THR A 248 4.61 12.10 3.74
CA THR A 248 4.24 10.67 3.77
C THR A 248 2.92 10.44 3.05
N GLY A 249 2.91 9.54 2.07
CA GLY A 249 1.72 9.19 1.30
C GLY A 249 1.28 10.23 0.26
N CYS A 250 2.13 11.18 -0.08
CA CYS A 250 1.79 12.22 -1.06
C CYS A 250 2.15 11.86 -2.52
N GLY A 251 2.67 10.67 -2.76
CA GLY A 251 3.05 10.17 -4.09
C GLY A 251 4.48 10.43 -4.48
#